data_4cc59f538bd065b36f45f440b39ecfc9
#
_entry.id   4cc59f538bd065b36f45f440b39ecfc9
#
_cell.length_a   1.000
_cell.length_b   1.000
_cell.length_c   1.000
_cell.angle_alpha   90.00
_cell.angle_beta   90.00
_cell.angle_gamma   90.00
#
_symmetry.space_group_name_H-M   'P 1'
#
loop_
_entity.id
_entity.type
_entity.pdbx_description
1 polymer ?
#
loop_
_entity_poly.entity_id
_entity_poly.type
_entity_poly.pdbx_seq_one_letter_code
_entity_poly.pdbx_strand_id
1 'polypeptide(L)'
;MRVIATIRNDFPTKFGLPRQSGLVEGLRSLVVFEPEFRVPEALRGLEGFSHLWLIWQFHQAQREEWSPTVRPPRLGGNTRVGVFATRSPFRPNPIGLSCVRLEEIRRVEGLGQVLVVSGADMMDGTPVYDIKPYLPYADCHPEALGGFAKEAWREPLRVSVAPELLSRVPQDRREALLGVLGQDPRPAYQHDPERVYGFEYAGLEVRFRVAGDALEVTDIQRKEEDS
;
A
#
# COMPACT_ATOMS: atom_id res chain seq x y z
N MET A 1 6.22 9.60 -19.32
CA MET A 1 5.84 10.52 -18.22
C MET A 1 7.10 10.83 -17.42
N ARG A 2 7.17 12.00 -16.78
CA ARG A 2 8.30 12.37 -15.91
C ARG A 2 7.98 11.92 -14.48
N VAL A 3 8.97 11.37 -13.77
CA VAL A 3 8.87 11.12 -12.34
C VAL A 3 9.07 12.44 -11.62
N ILE A 4 8.11 12.83 -10.77
CA ILE A 4 8.17 14.06 -9.99
C ILE A 4 8.56 13.82 -8.54
N ALA A 5 8.30 12.62 -8.04
CA ALA A 5 8.60 12.23 -6.67
C ALA A 5 8.75 10.71 -6.55
N THR A 6 9.26 10.27 -5.41
CA THR A 6 9.42 8.86 -5.06
C THR A 6 8.83 8.61 -3.68
N ILE A 7 8.12 7.50 -3.51
CA ILE A 7 7.60 7.06 -2.21
C ILE A 7 8.74 6.52 -1.34
N ARG A 8 8.71 6.89 -0.05
CA ARG A 8 9.56 6.30 1.00
C ARG A 8 8.68 5.80 2.12
N ASN A 9 8.78 4.50 2.43
CA ASN A 9 8.03 3.87 3.51
C ASN A 9 8.71 2.59 4.03
N ASP A 10 8.01 1.88 4.91
CA ASP A 10 8.49 0.70 5.63
C ASP A 10 8.30 -0.63 4.85
N PHE A 11 7.88 -0.59 3.56
CA PHE A 11 7.66 -1.78 2.72
C PHE A 11 8.66 -1.87 1.57
N PRO A 12 9.76 -2.60 1.71
CA PRO A 12 10.73 -2.79 0.63
C PRO A 12 10.22 -3.75 -0.44
N THR A 13 9.20 -4.56 -0.14
CA THR A 13 8.60 -5.54 -1.06
C THR A 13 7.08 -5.40 -1.12
N LYS A 14 6.48 -5.98 -2.17
CA LYS A 14 5.01 -6.00 -2.34
C LYS A 14 4.28 -6.89 -1.33
N PHE A 15 4.99 -7.80 -0.65
CA PHE A 15 4.39 -8.71 0.31
C PHE A 15 4.08 -7.95 1.61
N GLY A 16 2.86 -8.07 2.10
CA GLY A 16 2.38 -7.30 3.26
C GLY A 16 1.73 -5.96 2.91
N LEU A 17 1.93 -5.41 1.71
CA LEU A 17 1.27 -4.16 1.31
C LEU A 17 -0.26 -4.30 1.34
N PRO A 18 -0.99 -3.30 1.83
CA PRO A 18 -2.43 -3.20 1.65
C PRO A 18 -2.79 -3.27 0.17
N ARG A 19 -3.86 -3.97 -0.15
CA ARG A 19 -4.28 -4.20 -1.56
C ARG A 19 -4.90 -2.98 -2.22
N GLN A 20 -5.32 -2.00 -1.43
CA GLN A 20 -5.87 -0.71 -1.86
C GLN A 20 -5.47 0.36 -0.86
N SER A 21 -5.40 1.59 -1.33
CA SER A 21 -5.17 2.76 -0.49
C SER A 21 -6.31 2.95 0.52
N GLY A 22 -5.99 3.52 1.68
CA GLY A 22 -6.95 3.85 2.72
C GLY A 22 -7.42 2.69 3.60
N LEU A 23 -6.99 1.43 3.34
CA LEU A 23 -7.39 0.28 4.17
C LEU A 23 -6.67 0.22 5.52
N VAL A 24 -5.52 0.88 5.66
CA VAL A 24 -4.73 0.94 6.89
C VAL A 24 -4.35 2.40 7.15
N GLU A 25 -5.07 3.05 8.04
CA GLU A 25 -4.93 4.50 8.29
C GLU A 25 -3.58 4.88 8.91
N GLY A 26 -3.05 4.06 9.83
CA GLY A 26 -1.77 4.31 10.51
C GLY A 26 -0.53 4.15 9.62
N LEU A 27 -0.68 3.73 8.36
CA LEU A 27 0.43 3.44 7.46
C LEU A 27 0.97 4.73 6.82
N ARG A 28 2.06 5.26 7.37
CA ARG A 28 2.67 6.50 6.88
C ARG A 28 3.69 6.25 5.78
N SER A 29 3.71 7.16 4.81
CA SER A 29 4.70 7.23 3.74
C SER A 29 5.15 8.67 3.52
N LEU A 30 6.36 8.86 2.99
CA LEU A 30 6.83 10.15 2.52
C LEU A 30 6.77 10.19 1.00
N VAL A 31 6.23 11.27 0.46
CA VAL A 31 6.37 11.62 -0.95
C VAL A 31 7.56 12.57 -1.05
N VAL A 32 8.68 12.06 -1.56
CA VAL A 32 9.95 12.79 -1.66
C VAL A 32 10.11 13.27 -3.08
N PHE A 33 10.07 14.58 -3.29
CA PHE A 33 10.19 15.17 -4.63
C PHE A 33 11.58 14.99 -5.21
N GLU A 34 11.65 14.79 -6.52
CA GLU A 34 12.90 14.85 -7.26
C GLU A 34 13.48 16.27 -7.20
N PRO A 35 14.82 16.45 -7.25
CA PRO A 35 15.47 17.74 -7.02
C PRO A 35 14.89 18.91 -7.84
N GLU A 36 14.53 18.66 -9.09
CA GLU A 36 13.94 19.67 -9.98
C GLU A 36 12.57 20.17 -9.50
N PHE A 37 11.81 19.32 -8.80
CA PHE A 37 10.44 19.63 -8.35
C PHE A 37 10.35 20.04 -6.88
N ARG A 38 11.49 20.21 -6.18
CA ARG A 38 11.56 20.69 -4.79
C ARG A 38 11.32 22.19 -4.68
N VAL A 39 10.25 22.67 -5.32
CA VAL A 39 9.89 24.09 -5.41
C VAL A 39 8.72 24.36 -4.47
N PRO A 40 8.92 25.14 -3.38
CA PRO A 40 7.87 25.39 -2.36
C PRO A 40 6.59 25.97 -2.95
N GLU A 41 6.71 26.79 -3.99
CA GLU A 41 5.58 27.42 -4.68
C GLU A 41 4.61 26.40 -5.29
N ALA A 42 5.12 25.23 -5.70
CA ALA A 42 4.30 24.15 -6.27
C ALA A 42 3.38 23.49 -5.23
N LEU A 43 3.69 23.66 -3.95
CA LEU A 43 2.90 23.11 -2.83
C LEU A 43 1.97 24.13 -2.19
N ARG A 44 2.01 25.38 -2.63
CA ARG A 44 1.21 26.47 -2.05
C ARG A 44 -0.28 26.18 -2.18
N GLY A 45 -1.00 26.17 -1.05
CA GLY A 45 -2.44 25.88 -0.99
C GLY A 45 -2.77 24.40 -0.82
N LEU A 46 -1.77 23.50 -0.92
CA LEU A 46 -1.99 22.06 -0.74
C LEU A 46 -2.38 21.69 0.71
N GLU A 47 -1.95 22.50 1.68
CA GLU A 47 -2.30 22.40 3.10
C GLU A 47 -3.80 22.53 3.38
N GLY A 48 -4.57 23.08 2.44
CA GLY A 48 -6.02 23.18 2.53
C GLY A 48 -6.76 21.89 2.18
N PHE A 49 -6.05 20.84 1.72
CA PHE A 49 -6.66 19.58 1.31
C PHE A 49 -6.29 18.45 2.27
N SER A 50 -7.28 17.66 2.67
CA SER A 50 -7.08 16.49 3.55
C SER A 50 -6.66 15.24 2.78
N HIS A 51 -7.01 15.12 1.50
CA HIS A 51 -6.73 13.94 0.69
C HIS A 51 -6.19 14.33 -0.68
N LEU A 52 -5.34 13.45 -1.21
CA LEU A 52 -4.66 13.61 -2.49
C LEU A 52 -4.81 12.34 -3.33
N TRP A 53 -4.95 12.51 -4.64
CA TRP A 53 -4.71 11.48 -5.61
C TRP A 53 -3.23 11.43 -5.95
N LEU A 54 -2.59 10.26 -5.80
CA LEU A 54 -1.27 9.97 -6.31
C LEU A 54 -1.39 9.13 -7.58
N ILE A 55 -0.76 9.60 -8.66
CA ILE A 55 -0.64 8.89 -9.94
C ILE A 55 0.78 8.36 -10.02
N TRP A 56 0.95 7.04 -10.08
CA TRP A 56 2.23 6.39 -9.89
C TRP A 56 2.41 5.17 -10.80
N GLN A 57 3.58 4.56 -10.81
CA GLN A 57 3.89 3.42 -11.66
C GLN A 57 4.08 2.13 -10.86
N PHE A 58 3.50 1.05 -11.35
CA PHE A 58 3.86 -0.32 -10.92
C PHE A 58 5.23 -0.71 -11.49
N HIS A 59 6.30 -0.13 -10.96
CA HIS A 59 7.65 -0.21 -11.52
C HIS A 59 8.24 -1.64 -11.54
N GLN A 60 7.77 -2.55 -10.65
CA GLN A 60 8.21 -3.93 -10.58
C GLN A 60 7.29 -4.92 -11.30
N ALA A 61 6.21 -4.46 -11.93
CA ALA A 61 5.23 -5.31 -12.59
C ALA A 61 5.17 -5.10 -14.11
N GLN A 62 6.20 -4.51 -14.69
CA GLN A 62 6.28 -4.27 -16.12
C GLN A 62 6.43 -5.60 -16.88
N ARG A 63 5.70 -5.73 -17.99
CA ARG A 63 5.79 -6.84 -18.92
C ARG A 63 5.93 -6.30 -20.33
N GLU A 64 6.64 -7.01 -21.17
CA GLU A 64 6.77 -6.67 -22.60
C GLU A 64 5.42 -6.79 -23.30
N GLU A 65 4.66 -7.84 -22.98
CA GLU A 65 3.35 -8.07 -23.55
C GLU A 65 2.24 -7.93 -22.50
N TRP A 66 1.13 -7.31 -22.90
CA TRP A 66 -0.06 -7.21 -22.08
C TRP A 66 -1.07 -8.33 -22.43
N SER A 67 -1.96 -8.64 -21.51
CA SER A 67 -3.07 -9.57 -21.74
C SER A 67 -4.41 -8.84 -21.60
N PRO A 68 -5.37 -9.05 -22.53
CA PRO A 68 -6.69 -8.43 -22.43
C PRO A 68 -7.49 -8.93 -21.21
N THR A 69 -7.10 -10.07 -20.64
CA THR A 69 -7.76 -10.65 -19.46
C THR A 69 -6.77 -11.00 -18.37
N VAL A 70 -7.24 -10.92 -17.13
CA VAL A 70 -6.52 -11.32 -15.92
C VAL A 70 -7.37 -12.25 -15.08
N ARG A 71 -6.74 -12.95 -14.12
CA ARG A 71 -7.42 -13.80 -13.14
C ARG A 71 -7.28 -13.14 -11.75
N PRO A 72 -8.29 -12.38 -11.30
CA PRO A 72 -8.22 -11.78 -9.99
C PRO A 72 -8.15 -12.86 -8.90
N PRO A 73 -7.17 -12.80 -7.98
CA PRO A 73 -7.05 -13.82 -6.92
C PRO A 73 -8.30 -13.93 -6.04
N ARG A 74 -9.00 -12.81 -5.83
CA ARG A 74 -10.24 -12.78 -5.03
C ARG A 74 -11.45 -13.44 -5.69
N LEU A 75 -11.41 -13.74 -6.99
CA LEU A 75 -12.39 -14.57 -7.70
C LEU A 75 -11.96 -16.03 -7.78
N GLY A 76 -11.15 -16.51 -6.83
CA GLY A 76 -10.66 -17.89 -6.78
C GLY A 76 -9.54 -18.20 -7.77
N GLY A 77 -9.03 -17.21 -8.53
CA GLY A 77 -7.92 -17.36 -9.47
C GLY A 77 -8.25 -18.10 -10.77
N ASN A 78 -9.47 -18.65 -10.91
CA ASN A 78 -9.91 -19.42 -12.10
C ASN A 78 -10.75 -18.57 -13.06
N THR A 79 -11.49 -17.58 -12.54
CA THR A 79 -12.34 -16.70 -13.35
C THR A 79 -11.50 -15.67 -14.07
N ARG A 80 -11.64 -15.57 -15.40
CA ARG A 80 -11.02 -14.52 -16.22
C ARG A 80 -11.96 -13.32 -16.34
N VAL A 81 -11.42 -12.13 -16.15
CA VAL A 81 -12.13 -10.86 -16.38
C VAL A 81 -11.28 -9.94 -17.24
N GLY A 82 -11.90 -8.97 -17.91
CA GLY A 82 -11.18 -7.97 -18.69
C GLY A 82 -10.24 -7.17 -17.80
N VAL A 83 -9.01 -6.89 -18.26
CA VAL A 83 -8.00 -6.17 -17.49
C VAL A 83 -8.49 -4.79 -17.04
N PHE A 84 -9.31 -4.11 -17.85
CA PHE A 84 -9.86 -2.80 -17.53
C PHE A 84 -10.99 -2.82 -16.50
N ALA A 85 -11.57 -4.00 -16.24
CA ALA A 85 -12.49 -4.20 -15.12
C ALA A 85 -11.77 -4.45 -13.79
N THR A 86 -10.44 -4.33 -13.75
CA THR A 86 -9.61 -4.60 -12.57
C THR A 86 -8.61 -3.49 -12.29
N ARG A 87 -8.00 -3.51 -11.11
CA ARG A 87 -6.83 -2.69 -10.75
C ARG A 87 -5.52 -3.49 -10.84
N SER A 88 -5.47 -4.52 -11.70
CA SER A 88 -4.27 -5.31 -11.94
C SER A 88 -3.13 -4.44 -12.46
N PRO A 89 -1.88 -4.65 -12.00
CA PRO A 89 -0.69 -3.98 -12.53
C PRO A 89 -0.36 -4.42 -13.98
N PHE A 90 -0.83 -5.60 -14.39
CA PHE A 90 -0.54 -6.21 -15.70
C PHE A 90 -1.46 -5.66 -16.79
N ARG A 91 -1.29 -4.39 -17.09
CA ARG A 91 -2.10 -3.61 -18.04
C ARG A 91 -1.19 -2.87 -19.04
N PRO A 92 -1.71 -2.37 -20.17
CA PRO A 92 -0.88 -1.70 -21.21
C PRO A 92 -0.02 -0.58 -20.65
N ASN A 93 -0.61 0.24 -19.77
CA ASN A 93 0.09 1.27 -19.01
C ASN A 93 0.00 0.89 -17.52
N PRO A 94 1.08 0.43 -16.89
CA PRO A 94 1.07 -0.02 -15.49
C PRO A 94 1.03 1.17 -14.52
N ILE A 95 -0.03 1.98 -14.63
CA ILE A 95 -0.27 3.17 -13.81
C ILE A 95 -1.18 2.80 -12.65
N GLY A 96 -0.79 3.21 -11.44
CA GLY A 96 -1.57 3.17 -10.22
C GLY A 96 -2.23 4.52 -9.95
N LEU A 97 -3.36 4.48 -9.25
CA LEU A 97 -4.09 5.64 -8.74
C LEU A 97 -4.50 5.34 -7.30
N SER A 98 -4.01 6.14 -6.36
CA SER A 98 -4.27 5.94 -4.92
C SER A 98 -4.73 7.24 -4.29
N CYS A 99 -5.85 7.17 -3.57
CA CYS A 99 -6.28 8.26 -2.70
C CYS A 99 -5.59 8.07 -1.35
N VAL A 100 -4.82 9.06 -0.93
CA VAL A 100 -4.09 9.06 0.34
C VAL A 100 -4.50 10.27 1.16
N ARG A 101 -4.40 10.15 2.50
CA ARG A 101 -4.60 11.29 3.37
C ARG A 101 -3.30 12.09 3.48
N LEU A 102 -3.39 13.42 3.32
CA LEU A 102 -2.28 14.33 3.60
C LEU A 102 -2.25 14.61 5.10
N GLU A 103 -1.19 14.18 5.78
CA GLU A 103 -1.00 14.42 7.21
C GLU A 103 -0.27 15.73 7.46
N GLU A 104 0.78 16.00 6.67
CA GLU A 104 1.66 17.13 6.91
C GLU A 104 2.51 17.45 5.67
N ILE A 105 2.83 18.71 5.45
CA ILE A 105 3.91 19.15 4.56
C ILE A 105 5.09 19.49 5.46
N ARG A 106 6.13 18.66 5.43
CA ARG A 106 7.28 18.73 6.32
C ARG A 106 8.55 19.12 5.57
N ARG A 107 9.37 19.97 6.19
CA ARG A 107 10.72 20.21 5.70
C ARG A 107 11.67 19.17 6.29
N VAL A 108 12.41 18.49 5.43
CA VAL A 108 13.43 17.50 5.81
C VAL A 108 14.77 17.95 5.24
N GLU A 109 15.82 17.93 6.07
CA GLU A 109 17.16 18.30 5.66
C GLU A 109 17.64 17.41 4.50
N GLY A 110 18.26 18.01 3.49
CA GLY A 110 18.71 17.32 2.26
C GLY A 110 17.60 16.95 1.28
N LEU A 111 16.32 16.87 1.70
CA LEU A 111 15.20 16.50 0.85
C LEU A 111 14.28 17.68 0.49
N GLY A 112 14.39 18.80 1.19
CA GLY A 112 13.47 19.92 1.02
C GLY A 112 12.11 19.68 1.67
N GLN A 113 11.03 20.18 1.04
CA GLN A 113 9.66 19.86 1.47
C GLN A 113 9.26 18.48 0.96
N VAL A 114 8.68 17.67 1.84
CA VAL A 114 8.11 16.36 1.55
C VAL A 114 6.65 16.33 2.01
N LEU A 115 5.83 15.49 1.40
CA LEU A 115 4.50 15.24 1.91
C LEU A 115 4.53 13.99 2.80
N VAL A 116 4.01 14.11 4.01
CA VAL A 116 3.70 12.97 4.86
C VAL A 116 2.28 12.56 4.56
N VAL A 117 2.10 11.34 4.08
CA VAL A 117 0.78 10.82 3.72
C VAL A 117 0.49 9.53 4.48
N SER A 118 -0.79 9.20 4.68
CA SER A 118 -1.22 7.92 5.23
C SER A 118 -2.14 7.17 4.28
N GLY A 119 -2.19 5.85 4.45
CA GLY A 119 -3.03 4.97 3.64
C GLY A 119 -2.47 4.65 2.25
N ALA A 120 -1.19 4.86 1.99
CA ALA A 120 -0.56 4.48 0.72
C ALA A 120 -0.47 2.95 0.58
N ASP A 121 -0.70 2.46 -0.65
CA ASP A 121 -0.66 1.04 -1.04
C ASP A 121 0.50 0.76 -2.03
N MET A 122 1.57 1.50 -1.91
CA MET A 122 2.77 1.41 -2.75
C MET A 122 4.01 1.04 -1.94
N MET A 123 4.94 0.36 -2.60
CA MET A 123 6.24 -0.01 -2.02
C MET A 123 7.17 1.19 -1.87
N ASP A 124 8.17 1.05 -1.03
CA ASP A 124 9.32 1.95 -1.03
C ASP A 124 9.95 2.04 -2.42
N GLY A 125 10.41 3.22 -2.80
CA GLY A 125 10.99 3.47 -4.11
C GLY A 125 9.99 3.61 -5.27
N THR A 126 8.67 3.56 -5.03
CA THR A 126 7.67 3.70 -6.09
C THR A 126 7.70 5.11 -6.70
N PRO A 127 7.88 5.23 -8.05
CA PRO A 127 7.87 6.53 -8.73
C PRO A 127 6.47 7.11 -8.83
N VAL A 128 6.34 8.38 -8.50
CA VAL A 128 5.10 9.19 -8.60
C VAL A 128 5.22 10.14 -9.78
N TYR A 129 4.18 10.19 -10.61
CA TYR A 129 4.12 11.01 -11.81
C TYR A 129 3.32 12.29 -11.64
N ASP A 130 2.31 12.28 -10.77
CA ASP A 130 1.46 13.45 -10.55
C ASP A 130 0.76 13.37 -9.18
N ILE A 131 0.40 14.52 -8.65
CA ILE A 131 -0.33 14.70 -7.40
C ILE A 131 -1.48 15.66 -7.69
N LYS A 132 -2.70 15.25 -7.32
CA LYS A 132 -3.90 16.09 -7.46
C LYS A 132 -4.67 16.15 -6.16
N PRO A 133 -5.27 17.27 -5.79
CA PRO A 133 -6.15 17.33 -4.64
C PRO A 133 -7.40 16.48 -4.89
N TYR A 134 -7.88 15.80 -3.84
CA TYR A 134 -9.19 15.15 -3.82
C TYR A 134 -10.27 16.20 -3.62
N LEU A 135 -11.27 16.20 -4.48
CA LEU A 135 -12.40 17.14 -4.47
C LEU A 135 -13.68 16.39 -4.08
N PRO A 136 -14.17 16.49 -2.83
CA PRO A 136 -15.30 15.68 -2.35
C PRO A 136 -16.56 15.79 -3.22
N TYR A 137 -16.83 16.97 -3.76
CA TYR A 137 -18.00 17.21 -4.60
C TYR A 137 -17.92 16.56 -6.00
N ALA A 138 -16.71 16.20 -6.44
CA ALA A 138 -16.47 15.62 -7.77
C ALA A 138 -16.02 14.15 -7.69
N ASP A 139 -15.27 13.78 -6.67
CA ASP A 139 -14.61 12.46 -6.57
C ASP A 139 -15.42 11.45 -5.73
N CYS A 140 -16.37 11.92 -4.89
CA CYS A 140 -17.15 11.04 -4.04
C CYS A 140 -18.46 10.62 -4.71
N HIS A 141 -18.62 9.30 -4.92
CA HIS A 141 -19.80 8.67 -5.50
C HIS A 141 -20.31 7.55 -4.60
N PRO A 142 -21.07 7.86 -3.51
CA PRO A 142 -21.55 6.85 -2.55
C PRO A 142 -22.45 5.79 -3.20
N GLU A 143 -23.14 6.14 -4.29
CA GLU A 143 -24.05 5.27 -5.05
C GLU A 143 -23.32 4.36 -6.06
N ALA A 144 -22.01 4.50 -6.22
CA ALA A 144 -21.25 3.77 -7.25
C ALA A 144 -21.33 2.25 -7.05
N LEU A 145 -21.53 1.52 -8.14
CA LEU A 145 -21.55 0.07 -8.14
C LEU A 145 -20.13 -0.50 -8.20
N GLY A 146 -19.77 -1.33 -7.23
CA GLY A 146 -18.44 -1.93 -7.09
C GLY A 146 -18.17 -3.16 -7.97
N GLY A 147 -19.12 -3.60 -8.79
CA GLY A 147 -19.00 -4.83 -9.58
C GLY A 147 -18.62 -6.03 -8.69
N PHE A 148 -17.74 -6.90 -9.17
CA PHE A 148 -17.27 -8.06 -8.41
C PHE A 148 -16.44 -7.70 -7.16
N ALA A 149 -15.97 -6.46 -7.03
CA ALA A 149 -15.19 -6.04 -5.87
C ALA A 149 -16.02 -6.04 -4.57
N LYS A 150 -17.36 -5.87 -4.68
CA LYS A 150 -18.27 -5.94 -3.54
C LYS A 150 -18.27 -7.35 -2.91
N GLU A 151 -18.26 -8.40 -3.73
CA GLU A 151 -18.20 -9.79 -3.27
C GLU A 151 -16.80 -10.19 -2.76
N ALA A 152 -15.79 -9.46 -3.18
CA ALA A 152 -14.40 -9.69 -2.80
C ALA A 152 -13.99 -9.03 -1.48
N TRP A 153 -14.85 -8.20 -0.89
CA TRP A 153 -14.59 -7.60 0.41
C TRP A 153 -14.66 -8.64 1.52
N ARG A 154 -13.77 -8.56 2.47
CA ARG A 154 -13.71 -9.45 3.64
C ARG A 154 -13.51 -8.61 4.89
N GLU A 155 -14.12 -9.06 5.98
CA GLU A 155 -13.82 -8.54 7.32
C GLU A 155 -12.34 -8.72 7.64
N PRO A 156 -11.70 -7.76 8.33
CA PRO A 156 -10.34 -7.93 8.81
C PRO A 156 -10.20 -9.16 9.71
N LEU A 157 -9.04 -9.83 9.62
CA LEU A 157 -8.73 -10.94 10.51
C LEU A 157 -8.54 -10.44 11.95
N ARG A 158 -8.87 -11.29 12.91
CA ARG A 158 -8.54 -11.09 14.32
C ARG A 158 -7.04 -11.36 14.51
N VAL A 159 -6.29 -10.32 14.82
CA VAL A 159 -4.83 -10.41 14.97
C VAL A 159 -4.47 -10.63 16.43
N SER A 160 -3.66 -11.67 16.69
CA SER A 160 -3.07 -11.97 18.00
C SER A 160 -1.55 -11.84 17.92
N VAL A 161 -0.97 -11.06 18.82
CA VAL A 161 0.48 -10.86 18.94
C VAL A 161 0.84 -10.92 20.42
N ALA A 162 1.81 -11.75 20.79
CA ALA A 162 2.34 -11.75 22.14
C ALA A 162 2.98 -10.40 22.49
N PRO A 163 2.78 -9.86 23.71
CA PRO A 163 3.32 -8.53 24.10
C PRO A 163 4.83 -8.43 23.91
N GLU A 164 5.57 -9.51 24.12
CA GLU A 164 7.03 -9.59 23.98
C GLU A 164 7.44 -9.42 22.51
N LEU A 165 6.68 -9.99 21.57
CA LEU A 165 6.92 -9.83 20.13
C LEU A 165 6.55 -8.42 19.69
N LEU A 166 5.40 -7.91 20.13
CA LEU A 166 4.95 -6.55 19.78
C LEU A 166 5.91 -5.48 20.31
N SER A 167 6.57 -5.74 21.45
CA SER A 167 7.57 -4.82 22.01
C SER A 167 8.79 -4.60 21.13
N ARG A 168 9.11 -5.54 20.23
CA ARG A 168 10.21 -5.46 19.26
C ARG A 168 9.93 -4.46 18.12
N VAL A 169 8.64 -4.14 17.92
CA VAL A 169 8.20 -3.16 16.90
C VAL A 169 8.24 -1.76 17.50
N PRO A 170 8.81 -0.75 16.80
CA PRO A 170 8.75 0.64 17.23
C PRO A 170 7.31 1.06 17.55
N GLN A 171 7.12 1.82 18.63
CA GLN A 171 5.78 2.13 19.16
C GLN A 171 4.88 2.80 18.11
N ASP A 172 5.44 3.71 17.31
CA ASP A 172 4.75 4.46 16.26
C ASP A 172 4.43 3.62 15.01
N ARG A 173 4.88 2.35 14.94
CA ARG A 173 4.66 1.40 13.84
C ARG A 173 3.69 0.27 14.19
N ARG A 174 3.36 0.09 15.47
CA ARG A 174 2.57 -1.06 15.95
C ARG A 174 1.15 -1.08 15.40
N GLU A 175 0.48 0.06 15.44
CA GLU A 175 -0.90 0.17 14.94
C GLU A 175 -0.98 -0.14 13.44
N ALA A 176 -0.06 0.43 12.65
CA ALA A 176 0.03 0.15 11.22
C ALA A 176 0.30 -1.33 10.93
N LEU A 177 1.23 -1.97 11.67
CA LEU A 177 1.50 -3.41 11.55
C LEU A 177 0.25 -4.24 11.83
N LEU A 178 -0.47 -3.96 12.92
CA LEU A 178 -1.70 -4.69 13.26
C LEU A 178 -2.78 -4.50 12.18
N GLY A 179 -2.91 -3.29 11.64
CA GLY A 179 -3.81 -3.00 10.53
C GLY A 179 -3.46 -3.80 9.27
N VAL A 180 -2.17 -3.88 8.91
CA VAL A 180 -1.66 -4.67 7.77
C VAL A 180 -1.96 -6.15 7.95
N LEU A 181 -1.68 -6.72 9.13
CA LEU A 181 -1.96 -8.11 9.45
C LEU A 181 -3.47 -8.41 9.37
N GLY A 182 -4.32 -7.48 9.82
CA GLY A 182 -5.77 -7.59 9.72
C GLY A 182 -6.28 -7.67 8.28
N GLN A 183 -5.56 -7.11 7.30
CA GLN A 183 -5.93 -7.16 5.88
C GLN A 183 -5.59 -8.49 5.17
N ASP A 184 -5.22 -9.53 5.92
CA ASP A 184 -4.82 -10.84 5.40
C ASP A 184 -3.72 -10.75 4.33
N PRO A 185 -2.47 -10.57 4.72
CA PRO A 185 -1.37 -10.38 3.77
C PRO A 185 -1.00 -11.65 2.98
N ARG A 186 -1.66 -12.80 3.23
CA ARG A 186 -1.40 -14.04 2.48
C ARG A 186 -1.72 -13.89 0.99
N PRO A 187 -1.04 -14.65 0.12
CA PRO A 187 -1.53 -14.88 -1.24
C PRO A 187 -2.94 -15.50 -1.20
N ALA A 188 -3.89 -14.92 -1.95
CA ALA A 188 -5.31 -15.25 -1.87
C ALA A 188 -5.68 -16.73 -2.20
N TYR A 189 -4.75 -17.49 -2.79
CA TYR A 189 -4.91 -18.91 -3.14
C TYR A 189 -4.28 -19.86 -2.11
N GLN A 190 -3.73 -19.34 -1.00
CA GLN A 190 -3.09 -20.15 0.03
C GLN A 190 -3.94 -20.15 1.29
N HIS A 191 -4.40 -21.36 1.68
CA HIS A 191 -5.31 -21.57 2.82
C HIS A 191 -4.81 -22.62 3.81
N ASP A 192 -3.52 -22.97 3.76
CA ASP A 192 -2.91 -23.95 4.66
C ASP A 192 -2.75 -23.32 6.06
N PRO A 193 -3.45 -23.83 7.10
CA PRO A 193 -3.40 -23.27 8.46
C PRO A 193 -2.07 -23.53 9.16
N GLU A 194 -1.30 -24.56 8.75
CA GLU A 194 -0.01 -24.90 9.34
C GLU A 194 1.15 -24.11 8.75
N ARG A 195 0.90 -23.44 7.62
CA ARG A 195 1.94 -22.70 6.92
C ARG A 195 2.28 -21.41 7.65
N VAL A 196 3.58 -21.20 7.87
CA VAL A 196 4.13 -19.92 8.32
C VAL A 196 4.40 -19.04 7.13
N TYR A 197 3.86 -17.83 7.18
CA TYR A 197 4.10 -16.76 6.22
C TYR A 197 5.03 -15.73 6.83
N GLY A 198 5.74 -14.97 6.02
CA GLY A 198 6.60 -13.90 6.51
C GLY A 198 6.61 -12.74 5.53
N PHE A 199 6.75 -11.51 6.03
CA PHE A 199 6.99 -10.32 5.24
C PHE A 199 7.88 -9.34 5.99
N GLU A 200 8.50 -8.45 5.24
CA GLU A 200 9.35 -7.41 5.78
C GLU A 200 8.57 -6.12 6.01
N TYR A 201 8.72 -5.55 7.21
CA TYR A 201 8.11 -4.29 7.60
C TYR A 201 9.04 -3.54 8.57
N ALA A 202 9.36 -2.29 8.27
CA ALA A 202 10.21 -1.43 9.11
C ALA A 202 11.56 -2.07 9.51
N GLY A 203 12.21 -2.80 8.59
CA GLY A 203 13.47 -3.52 8.84
C GLY A 203 13.33 -4.76 9.73
N LEU A 204 12.09 -5.20 9.96
CA LEU A 204 11.76 -6.41 10.72
C LEU A 204 11.18 -7.48 9.79
N GLU A 205 11.54 -8.74 10.01
CA GLU A 205 10.83 -9.89 9.46
C GLU A 205 9.70 -10.29 10.41
N VAL A 206 8.46 -10.21 9.92
CA VAL A 206 7.25 -10.57 10.68
C VAL A 206 6.74 -11.90 10.17
N ARG A 207 6.69 -12.92 11.04
CA ARG A 207 6.20 -14.28 10.73
C ARG A 207 4.84 -14.52 11.39
N PHE A 208 3.93 -15.16 10.67
CA PHE A 208 2.58 -15.39 11.15
C PHE A 208 1.94 -16.64 10.53
N ARG A 209 0.90 -17.14 11.17
CA ARG A 209 -0.02 -18.18 10.68
C ARG A 209 -1.44 -17.65 10.63
N VAL A 210 -2.27 -18.26 9.81
CA VAL A 210 -3.69 -17.91 9.74
C VAL A 210 -4.54 -19.18 9.76
N ALA A 211 -5.44 -19.26 10.72
CA ALA A 211 -6.42 -20.33 10.86
C ALA A 211 -7.83 -19.72 10.94
N GLY A 212 -8.66 -20.03 9.92
CA GLY A 212 -9.99 -19.42 9.81
C GLY A 212 -9.91 -17.88 9.66
N ASP A 213 -10.52 -17.17 10.60
CA ASP A 213 -10.56 -15.70 10.69
C ASP A 213 -9.54 -15.12 11.69
N ALA A 214 -8.65 -15.95 12.22
CA ALA A 214 -7.63 -15.55 13.19
C ALA A 214 -6.22 -15.63 12.59
N LEU A 215 -5.43 -14.57 12.82
CA LEU A 215 -4.02 -14.48 12.50
C LEU A 215 -3.21 -14.42 13.79
N GLU A 216 -2.25 -15.30 13.93
CA GLU A 216 -1.30 -15.33 15.03
C GLU A 216 0.10 -14.96 14.54
N VAL A 217 0.72 -13.96 15.14
CA VAL A 217 2.13 -13.63 14.90
C VAL A 217 2.98 -14.61 15.69
N THR A 218 3.78 -15.39 14.98
CA THR A 218 4.63 -16.44 15.57
C THR A 218 6.02 -15.93 15.90
N ASP A 219 6.53 -14.92 15.18
CA ASP A 219 7.84 -14.32 15.43
C ASP A 219 7.97 -12.93 14.81
N ILE A 220 8.83 -12.09 15.40
CA ILE A 220 9.28 -10.80 14.86
C ILE A 220 10.78 -10.68 15.14
N GLN A 221 11.59 -10.59 14.10
CA GLN A 221 13.05 -10.49 14.20
C GLN A 221 13.57 -9.30 13.40
N ARG A 222 14.72 -8.75 13.78
CA ARG A 222 15.44 -7.83 12.90
C ARG A 222 15.93 -8.62 11.68
N LYS A 223 15.74 -8.06 10.50
CA LYS A 223 16.36 -8.62 9.31
C LYS A 223 17.86 -8.38 9.41
N GLU A 224 18.66 -9.47 9.33
CA GLU A 224 20.11 -9.35 9.17
C GLU A 224 20.35 -8.73 7.80
N GLU A 225 21.10 -7.63 7.75
CA GLU A 225 21.59 -7.07 6.48
C GLU A 225 22.54 -8.12 5.90
N ASP A 226 22.19 -8.66 4.73
CA ASP A 226 23.09 -9.51 3.95
C ASP A 226 24.35 -8.69 3.64
N SER A 227 25.46 -9.11 4.26
CA SER A 227 26.79 -8.47 4.15
C SER A 227 27.39 -8.66 2.78
#